data_749fcaf0c05020cf87f8454744703b7b
#
_entry.id   749fcaf0c05020cf87f8454744703b7b
#
_cell.length_a   1.000
_cell.length_b   1.000
_cell.length_c   1.000
_cell.angle_alpha   90.00
_cell.angle_beta   90.00
_cell.angle_gamma   90.00
#
_symmetry.space_group_name_H-M   'P 1'
#
loop_
_entity.id
_entity.type
_entity.pdbx_description
1 polymer ?
#
loop_
_entity_poly.entity_id
_entity_poly.type
_entity_poly.pdbx_seq_one_letter_code
_entity_poly.pdbx_strand_id
1 'polypeptide(L)'
;LMKALALEFYKLRRKRIFAMMTLFLGAELAWAFVSISMSMSRHPDSTSWEALLVTVASMNGLFVPIMSAVAVSRICDMEHKGDTWKLLATTAVRRSRLYWAKYWCANILILYYISLQAAAIAGFGIVKGFAEPLPFSLLIPYIGGALLTSMAIVALQQWISLSVKNQAFALSLGMIGGFIGMAADFFPAGVRRLFIWSYYTGLSPVIYQYSNLSVDYRVQPLETGSLAFMSILIIILFTAGCFHFSRQEI
;
A
#
# COMPACT_ATOMS: atom_id res chain seq x y z
N LEU A 1 -1.17 -16.80 -18.04
CA LEU A 1 -1.02 -15.70 -17.10
C LEU A 1 0.35 -15.02 -17.25
N MET A 2 1.47 -15.78 -17.20
CA MET A 2 2.84 -15.24 -17.27
C MET A 2 3.10 -14.33 -18.48
N LYS A 3 2.67 -14.73 -19.68
CA LYS A 3 2.80 -13.89 -20.90
C LYS A 3 2.04 -12.57 -20.78
N ALA A 4 0.83 -12.59 -20.20
CA ALA A 4 0.03 -11.37 -20.00
C ALA A 4 0.66 -10.45 -18.96
N LEU A 5 1.20 -11.00 -17.86
CA LEU A 5 1.93 -10.23 -16.85
C LEU A 5 3.21 -9.59 -17.42
N ALA A 6 4.00 -10.35 -18.18
CA ALA A 6 5.20 -9.83 -18.84
C ALA A 6 4.87 -8.68 -19.81
N LEU A 7 3.73 -8.77 -20.51
CA LEU A 7 3.25 -7.70 -21.38
C LEU A 7 2.90 -6.42 -20.60
N GLU A 8 2.24 -6.54 -19.43
CA GLU A 8 1.94 -5.38 -18.58
C GLU A 8 3.24 -4.69 -18.11
N PHE A 9 4.25 -5.45 -17.66
CA PHE A 9 5.55 -4.88 -17.30
C PHE A 9 6.28 -4.23 -18.48
N TYR A 10 6.19 -4.83 -19.67
CA TYR A 10 6.78 -4.26 -20.87
C TYR A 10 6.16 -2.89 -21.22
N LYS A 11 4.83 -2.76 -21.11
CA LYS A 11 4.12 -1.48 -21.30
C LYS A 11 4.57 -0.42 -20.28
N LEU A 12 4.79 -0.81 -19.01
CA LEU A 12 5.21 0.10 -17.96
C LEU A 12 6.66 0.59 -18.08
N ARG A 13 7.53 -0.14 -18.79
CA ARG A 13 8.94 0.23 -18.96
C ARG A 13 9.12 1.65 -19.48
N ARG A 14 8.27 2.09 -20.41
CA ARG A 14 8.30 3.45 -21.00
C ARG A 14 7.75 4.54 -20.07
N LYS A 15 7.04 4.18 -19.01
CA LYS A 15 6.34 5.14 -18.11
C LYS A 15 7.16 5.55 -16.88
N ARG A 16 8.40 5.06 -16.75
CA ARG A 16 9.31 5.34 -15.62
C ARG A 16 8.66 5.15 -14.24
N ILE A 17 7.74 4.17 -14.11
CA ILE A 17 6.94 3.98 -12.92
C ILE A 17 7.81 3.66 -11.69
N PHE A 18 8.87 2.86 -11.87
CA PHE A 18 9.81 2.55 -10.79
C PHE A 18 10.50 3.81 -10.24
N ALA A 19 10.99 4.69 -11.14
CA ALA A 19 11.61 5.95 -10.73
C ALA A 19 10.62 6.85 -9.96
N MET A 20 9.37 6.93 -10.43
CA MET A 20 8.32 7.68 -9.74
C MET A 20 8.02 7.10 -8.36
N MET A 21 7.89 5.77 -8.24
CA MET A 21 7.65 5.10 -6.96
C MET A 21 8.82 5.28 -5.98
N THR A 22 10.06 5.15 -6.47
CA THR A 22 11.26 5.38 -5.64
C THR A 22 11.36 6.82 -5.17
N LEU A 23 11.03 7.80 -6.02
CA LEU A 23 11.04 9.21 -5.64
C LEU A 23 9.95 9.52 -4.60
N PHE A 24 8.76 8.95 -4.76
CA PHE A 24 7.66 9.10 -3.82
C PHE A 24 7.98 8.45 -2.46
N LEU A 25 8.58 7.25 -2.48
CA LEU A 25 9.12 6.58 -1.30
C LEU A 25 10.21 7.43 -0.62
N GLY A 26 11.08 8.05 -1.41
CA GLY A 26 12.11 8.96 -0.89
C GLY A 26 11.51 10.14 -0.12
N ALA A 27 10.41 10.71 -0.60
CA ALA A 27 9.69 11.77 0.10
C ALA A 27 9.06 11.28 1.42
N GLU A 28 8.44 10.11 1.41
CA GLU A 28 7.89 9.47 2.61
C GLU A 28 8.97 9.21 3.66
N LEU A 29 10.05 8.55 3.24
CA LEU A 29 11.16 8.21 4.14
C LEU A 29 11.90 9.45 4.66
N ALA A 30 12.09 10.45 3.81
CA ALA A 30 12.69 11.72 4.26
C ALA A 30 11.86 12.35 5.38
N TRP A 31 10.53 12.37 5.22
CA TRP A 31 9.64 12.87 6.26
C TRP A 31 9.74 12.03 7.54
N ALA A 32 9.62 10.71 7.43
CA ALA A 32 9.69 9.81 8.58
C ALA A 32 11.03 9.92 9.32
N PHE A 33 12.16 9.92 8.59
CA PHE A 33 13.49 9.97 9.17
C PHE A 33 13.82 11.31 9.79
N VAL A 34 13.35 12.43 9.23
CA VAL A 34 13.45 13.75 9.85
C VAL A 34 12.63 13.80 11.13
N SER A 35 11.37 13.32 11.10
CA SER A 35 10.49 13.26 12.27
C SER A 35 11.12 12.47 13.42
N ILE A 36 11.62 11.27 13.14
CA ILE A 36 12.31 10.43 14.12
C ILE A 36 13.60 11.10 14.62
N SER A 37 14.42 11.66 13.74
CA SER A 37 15.67 12.32 14.15
C SER A 37 15.40 13.52 15.05
N MET A 38 14.33 14.27 14.82
CA MET A 38 13.90 15.37 15.70
C MET A 38 13.39 14.85 17.06
N SER A 39 12.66 13.73 17.08
CA SER A 39 12.22 13.08 18.31
C SER A 39 13.41 12.60 19.14
N MET A 40 14.37 11.92 18.50
CA MET A 40 15.61 11.45 19.14
C MET A 40 16.45 12.60 19.75
N SER A 41 16.49 13.75 19.10
CA SER A 41 17.23 14.90 19.63
C SER A 41 16.57 15.50 20.88
N ARG A 42 15.25 15.34 21.03
CA ARG A 42 14.51 15.83 22.21
C ARG A 42 14.48 14.81 23.35
N HIS A 43 14.43 13.53 23.00
CA HIS A 43 14.32 12.39 23.91
C HIS A 43 15.29 11.28 23.47
N PRO A 44 16.58 11.35 23.86
CA PRO A 44 17.60 10.38 23.43
C PRO A 44 17.27 8.93 23.80
N ASP A 45 16.54 8.72 24.92
CA ASP A 45 16.12 7.40 25.39
C ASP A 45 15.00 6.78 24.56
N SER A 46 14.36 7.53 23.65
CA SER A 46 13.29 7.05 22.78
C SER A 46 13.79 6.41 21.47
N THR A 47 15.10 6.15 21.38
CA THR A 47 15.73 5.56 20.19
C THR A 47 15.44 4.08 20.12
N SER A 48 14.41 3.69 19.40
CA SER A 48 14.01 2.28 19.28
C SER A 48 13.50 1.93 17.88
N TRP A 49 13.57 0.65 17.56
CA TRP A 49 12.98 0.10 16.31
C TRP A 49 11.47 0.29 16.27
N GLU A 50 10.80 0.22 17.43
CA GLU A 50 9.37 0.40 17.57
C GLU A 50 8.94 1.82 17.15
N ALA A 51 9.66 2.84 17.62
CA ALA A 51 9.41 4.22 17.26
C ALA A 51 9.50 4.46 15.75
N LEU A 52 10.54 3.87 15.12
CA LEU A 52 10.74 3.97 13.68
C LEU A 52 9.63 3.25 12.91
N LEU A 53 9.31 2.01 13.28
CA LEU A 53 8.31 1.19 12.61
C LEU A 53 6.90 1.79 12.70
N VAL A 54 6.49 2.28 13.87
CA VAL A 54 5.17 2.89 14.03
C VAL A 54 5.06 4.20 13.26
N THR A 55 6.13 5.00 13.22
CA THR A 55 6.15 6.24 12.44
C THR A 55 5.98 5.96 10.96
N VAL A 56 6.73 5.00 10.41
CA VAL A 56 6.59 4.63 8.98
C VAL A 56 5.25 3.96 8.71
N ALA A 57 4.71 3.14 9.64
CA ALA A 57 3.38 2.54 9.50
C ALA A 57 2.26 3.61 9.42
N SER A 58 2.36 4.67 10.23
CA SER A 58 1.42 5.79 10.16
C SER A 58 1.55 6.55 8.84
N MET A 59 2.77 6.77 8.33
CA MET A 59 2.99 7.38 7.01
C MET A 59 2.46 6.50 5.87
N ASN A 60 2.57 5.19 5.98
CA ASN A 60 1.97 4.25 5.03
C ASN A 60 0.46 4.48 4.86
N GLY A 61 -0.24 4.88 5.93
CA GLY A 61 -1.67 5.23 5.85
C GLY A 61 -1.98 6.28 4.79
N LEU A 62 -1.08 7.24 4.59
CA LEU A 62 -1.20 8.29 3.57
C LEU A 62 -0.56 7.90 2.23
N PHE A 63 0.71 7.52 2.27
CA PHE A 63 1.54 7.42 1.08
C PHE A 63 1.21 6.20 0.22
N VAL A 64 1.02 5.03 0.82
CA VAL A 64 0.81 3.78 0.05
C VAL A 64 -0.54 3.74 -0.69
N PRO A 65 -1.68 4.20 -0.14
CA PRO A 65 -2.92 4.31 -0.88
C PRO A 65 -2.82 5.23 -2.10
N ILE A 66 -2.18 6.39 -1.94
CA ILE A 66 -1.95 7.34 -3.05
C ILE A 66 -1.08 6.68 -4.11
N MET A 67 0.02 6.04 -3.71
CA MET A 67 0.92 5.35 -4.64
C MET A 67 0.23 4.18 -5.34
N SER A 68 -0.60 3.41 -4.62
CA SER A 68 -1.41 2.33 -5.18
C SER A 68 -2.38 2.86 -6.24
N ALA A 69 -3.06 3.97 -5.96
CA ALA A 69 -3.96 4.62 -6.90
C ALA A 69 -3.22 5.07 -8.17
N VAL A 70 -2.06 5.70 -8.02
CA VAL A 70 -1.23 6.14 -9.15
C VAL A 70 -0.75 4.94 -9.96
N ALA A 71 -0.25 3.89 -9.32
CA ALA A 71 0.24 2.69 -9.99
C ALA A 71 -0.88 2.00 -10.79
N VAL A 72 -2.02 1.75 -10.16
CA VAL A 72 -3.18 1.12 -10.78
C VAL A 72 -3.76 1.98 -11.91
N SER A 73 -3.91 3.29 -11.67
CA SER A 73 -4.38 4.22 -12.70
C SER A 73 -3.47 4.19 -13.94
N ARG A 74 -2.15 4.17 -13.77
CA ARG A 74 -1.19 4.08 -14.89
C ARG A 74 -1.31 2.76 -15.66
N ILE A 75 -1.55 1.65 -14.95
CA ILE A 75 -1.76 0.33 -15.57
C ILE A 75 -3.07 0.29 -16.36
N CYS A 76 -4.14 0.91 -15.85
CA CYS A 76 -5.47 0.90 -16.48
C CYS A 76 -5.61 1.94 -17.60
N ASP A 77 -5.02 3.13 -17.43
CA ASP A 77 -5.12 4.26 -18.37
C ASP A 77 -4.53 3.94 -19.78
N MET A 78 -3.61 2.99 -19.84
CA MET A 78 -2.99 2.60 -21.13
C MET A 78 -4.00 2.03 -22.12
N GLU A 79 -4.99 1.29 -21.64
CA GLU A 79 -6.05 0.75 -22.49
C GLU A 79 -7.14 1.79 -22.78
N HIS A 80 -7.45 2.66 -21.83
CA HIS A 80 -8.44 3.73 -22.04
C HIS A 80 -7.96 4.76 -23.07
N LYS A 81 -6.69 5.17 -23.02
CA LYS A 81 -6.12 6.16 -23.97
C LYS A 81 -5.78 5.57 -25.33
N GLY A 82 -5.44 4.29 -25.38
CA GLY A 82 -5.06 3.62 -26.62
C GLY A 82 -6.24 3.13 -27.46
N ASP A 83 -7.47 3.27 -26.96
CA ASP A 83 -8.70 2.65 -27.54
C ASP A 83 -8.48 1.16 -27.88
N THR A 84 -7.54 0.54 -27.11
CA THR A 84 -7.09 -0.83 -27.36
C THR A 84 -8.09 -1.88 -26.89
N TRP A 85 -9.16 -1.47 -26.21
CA TRP A 85 -10.22 -2.36 -25.75
C TRP A 85 -10.86 -3.14 -26.89
N LYS A 86 -11.13 -2.48 -28.03
CA LYS A 86 -11.67 -3.12 -29.24
C LYS A 86 -10.68 -4.15 -29.81
N LEU A 87 -9.38 -3.80 -29.83
CA LEU A 87 -8.34 -4.71 -30.28
C LEU A 87 -8.17 -5.90 -29.33
N LEU A 88 -8.26 -5.68 -28.01
CA LEU A 88 -8.21 -6.75 -27.01
C LEU A 88 -9.45 -7.65 -27.08
N ALA A 89 -10.61 -7.12 -27.43
CA ALA A 89 -11.85 -7.90 -27.63
C ALA A 89 -11.77 -8.84 -28.86
N THR A 90 -10.99 -8.49 -29.87
CA THR A 90 -10.74 -9.34 -31.06
C THR A 90 -9.67 -10.41 -30.81
N THR A 91 -8.88 -10.27 -29.73
CA THR A 91 -7.89 -11.28 -29.36
C THR A 91 -8.53 -12.41 -28.54
N ALA A 92 -8.02 -13.64 -28.70
CA ALA A 92 -8.50 -14.82 -27.96
C ALA A 92 -8.18 -14.80 -26.45
N VAL A 93 -7.77 -13.63 -25.89
CA VAL A 93 -7.41 -13.50 -24.46
C VAL A 93 -8.66 -13.25 -23.64
N ARG A 94 -8.95 -14.14 -22.69
CA ARG A 94 -10.07 -13.97 -21.77
C ARG A 94 -9.88 -12.72 -20.91
N ARG A 95 -10.92 -11.88 -20.78
CA ARG A 95 -10.90 -10.63 -19.97
C ARG A 95 -10.45 -10.87 -18.52
N SER A 96 -10.87 -11.97 -17.91
CA SER A 96 -10.44 -12.35 -16.58
C SER A 96 -8.91 -12.51 -16.48
N ARG A 97 -8.24 -13.04 -17.51
CA ARG A 97 -6.77 -13.16 -17.51
C ARG A 97 -6.07 -11.79 -17.53
N LEU A 98 -6.65 -10.81 -18.24
CA LEU A 98 -6.14 -9.43 -18.24
C LEU A 98 -6.32 -8.78 -16.87
N TYR A 99 -7.49 -8.99 -16.24
CA TYR A 99 -7.76 -8.49 -14.89
C TYR A 99 -6.75 -9.03 -13.88
N TRP A 100 -6.49 -10.34 -13.91
CA TRP A 100 -5.48 -11.00 -13.08
C TRP A 100 -4.07 -10.47 -13.33
N ALA A 101 -3.69 -10.28 -14.60
CA ALA A 101 -2.37 -9.78 -14.95
C ALA A 101 -2.13 -8.35 -14.42
N LYS A 102 -3.12 -7.46 -14.54
CA LYS A 102 -3.06 -6.10 -14.00
C LYS A 102 -2.97 -6.08 -12.48
N TYR A 103 -3.77 -6.90 -11.81
CA TYR A 103 -3.76 -7.02 -10.36
C TYR A 103 -2.40 -7.45 -9.82
N TRP A 104 -1.83 -8.50 -10.39
CA TRP A 104 -0.51 -8.98 -9.98
C TRP A 104 0.60 -8.01 -10.36
N CYS A 105 0.49 -7.33 -11.50
CA CYS A 105 1.43 -6.30 -11.89
C CYS A 105 1.47 -5.16 -10.86
N ALA A 106 0.30 -4.66 -10.42
CA ALA A 106 0.20 -3.63 -9.39
C ALA A 106 0.76 -4.12 -8.04
N ASN A 107 0.41 -5.34 -7.61
CA ASN A 107 0.91 -5.88 -6.34
C ASN A 107 2.43 -6.11 -6.33
N ILE A 108 3.04 -6.51 -7.44
CA ILE A 108 4.49 -6.63 -7.56
C ILE A 108 5.17 -5.25 -7.47
N LEU A 109 4.57 -4.21 -8.03
CA LEU A 109 5.08 -2.84 -7.85
C LEU A 109 4.99 -2.39 -6.39
N ILE A 110 3.90 -2.70 -5.70
CA ILE A 110 3.77 -2.40 -4.27
C ILE A 110 4.74 -3.24 -3.42
N LEU A 111 4.95 -4.51 -3.76
CA LEU A 111 5.97 -5.35 -3.12
C LEU A 111 7.37 -4.73 -3.27
N TYR A 112 7.71 -4.24 -4.46
CA TYR A 112 8.96 -3.49 -4.68
C TYR A 112 9.06 -2.28 -3.74
N TYR A 113 7.99 -1.47 -3.66
CA TYR A 113 7.93 -0.28 -2.79
C TYR A 113 8.16 -0.64 -1.31
N ILE A 114 7.41 -1.61 -0.78
CA ILE A 114 7.50 -2.02 0.64
C ILE A 114 8.84 -2.71 0.94
N SER A 115 9.40 -3.48 0.00
CA SER A 115 10.70 -4.10 0.17
C SER A 115 11.83 -3.06 0.25
N LEU A 116 11.78 -2.05 -0.61
CA LEU A 116 12.74 -0.95 -0.58
C LEU A 116 12.59 -0.11 0.68
N GLN A 117 11.35 0.11 1.15
CA GLN A 117 11.05 0.78 2.41
C GLN A 117 11.64 0.01 3.60
N ALA A 118 11.43 -1.31 3.66
CA ALA A 118 11.97 -2.15 4.73
C ALA A 118 13.52 -2.14 4.75
N ALA A 119 14.15 -2.16 3.58
CA ALA A 119 15.61 -2.02 3.48
C ALA A 119 16.09 -0.64 3.98
N ALA A 120 15.37 0.42 3.68
CA ALA A 120 15.69 1.77 4.15
C ALA A 120 15.50 1.92 5.67
N ILE A 121 14.44 1.32 6.24
CA ILE A 121 14.22 1.26 7.70
C ILE A 121 15.41 0.57 8.38
N ALA A 122 15.81 -0.61 7.88
CA ALA A 122 16.96 -1.34 8.41
C ALA A 122 18.25 -0.51 8.31
N GLY A 123 18.50 0.10 7.15
CA GLY A 123 19.67 0.96 6.94
C GLY A 123 19.71 2.16 7.88
N PHE A 124 18.58 2.84 8.08
CA PHE A 124 18.50 3.99 8.99
C PHE A 124 18.81 3.61 10.43
N GLY A 125 18.23 2.52 10.95
CA GLY A 125 18.50 2.08 12.32
C GLY A 125 19.95 1.67 12.54
N ILE A 126 20.59 1.03 11.56
CA ILE A 126 22.02 0.68 11.61
C ILE A 126 22.88 1.96 11.63
N VAL A 127 22.61 2.92 10.74
CA VAL A 127 23.37 4.19 10.66
C VAL A 127 23.21 5.04 11.91
N LYS A 128 22.02 5.02 12.53
CA LYS A 128 21.76 5.74 13.79
C LYS A 128 22.28 5.00 15.02
N GLY A 129 22.79 3.79 14.87
CA GLY A 129 23.40 3.02 15.96
C GLY A 129 22.38 2.56 16.99
N PHE A 130 21.20 2.07 16.55
CA PHE A 130 20.23 1.49 17.48
C PHE A 130 20.88 0.35 18.27
N ALA A 131 20.71 0.38 19.60
CA ALA A 131 21.40 -0.54 20.50
C ALA A 131 20.98 -2.01 20.29
N GLU A 132 19.74 -2.23 19.86
CA GLU A 132 19.20 -3.56 19.60
C GLU A 132 19.50 -4.03 18.16
N PRO A 133 19.74 -5.34 17.97
CA PRO A 133 19.90 -5.90 16.64
C PRO A 133 18.61 -5.74 15.82
N LEU A 134 18.73 -5.87 14.49
CA LEU A 134 17.59 -5.74 13.58
C LEU A 134 16.45 -6.71 13.97
N PRO A 135 15.26 -6.18 14.34
CA PRO A 135 14.17 -6.99 14.87
C PRO A 135 13.35 -7.63 13.73
N PHE A 136 13.80 -8.76 13.22
CA PHE A 136 13.05 -9.51 12.21
C PHE A 136 11.64 -9.91 12.69
N SER A 137 11.47 -10.12 14.00
CA SER A 137 10.17 -10.40 14.63
C SER A 137 9.14 -9.27 14.45
N LEU A 138 9.59 -8.03 14.27
CA LEU A 138 8.74 -6.88 13.98
C LEU A 138 8.69 -6.57 12.48
N LEU A 139 9.80 -6.69 11.77
CA LEU A 139 9.87 -6.37 10.33
C LEU A 139 9.03 -7.29 9.46
N ILE A 140 9.03 -8.60 9.73
CA ILE A 140 8.27 -9.57 8.94
C ILE A 140 6.75 -9.32 9.09
N PRO A 141 6.18 -9.20 10.30
CA PRO A 141 4.77 -8.84 10.46
C PRO A 141 4.42 -7.47 9.87
N TYR A 142 5.31 -6.48 9.99
CA TYR A 142 5.14 -5.16 9.38
C TYR A 142 4.98 -5.25 7.86
N ILE A 143 5.90 -5.92 7.18
CA ILE A 143 5.85 -6.14 5.73
C ILE A 143 4.57 -6.90 5.35
N GLY A 144 4.25 -7.97 6.07
CA GLY A 144 3.06 -8.78 5.83
C GLY A 144 1.76 -8.00 5.96
N GLY A 145 1.61 -7.23 7.04
CA GLY A 145 0.45 -6.37 7.28
C GLY A 145 0.29 -5.29 6.22
N ALA A 146 1.38 -4.62 5.87
CA ALA A 146 1.39 -3.59 4.84
C ALA A 146 1.04 -4.16 3.44
N LEU A 147 1.57 -5.33 3.08
CA LEU A 147 1.25 -6.01 1.82
C LEU A 147 -0.21 -6.45 1.79
N LEU A 148 -0.71 -7.08 2.84
CA LEU A 148 -2.10 -7.54 2.90
C LEU A 148 -3.09 -6.38 2.75
N THR A 149 -2.84 -5.27 3.45
CA THR A 149 -3.64 -4.05 3.32
C THR A 149 -3.58 -3.49 1.90
N SER A 150 -2.38 -3.42 1.33
CA SER A 150 -2.19 -2.94 -0.04
C SER A 150 -2.91 -3.80 -1.07
N MET A 151 -2.94 -5.13 -0.90
CA MET A 151 -3.65 -6.03 -1.81
C MET A 151 -5.16 -5.74 -1.85
N ALA A 152 -5.78 -5.42 -0.71
CA ALA A 152 -7.19 -5.02 -0.66
C ALA A 152 -7.42 -3.67 -1.36
N ILE A 153 -6.54 -2.69 -1.10
CA ILE A 153 -6.63 -1.36 -1.71
C ILE A 153 -6.41 -1.44 -3.22
N VAL A 154 -5.44 -2.22 -3.69
CA VAL A 154 -5.20 -2.46 -5.12
C VAL A 154 -6.41 -3.12 -5.77
N ALA A 155 -7.07 -4.09 -5.11
CA ALA A 155 -8.29 -4.74 -5.64
C ALA A 155 -9.43 -3.72 -5.82
N LEU A 156 -9.68 -2.88 -4.82
CA LEU A 156 -10.68 -1.81 -4.88
C LEU A 156 -10.33 -0.78 -5.96
N GLN A 157 -9.10 -0.31 -5.95
CA GLN A 157 -8.61 0.72 -6.85
C GLN A 157 -8.64 0.27 -8.30
N GLN A 158 -8.29 -1.01 -8.57
CA GLN A 158 -8.34 -1.58 -9.92
C GLN A 158 -9.77 -1.73 -10.41
N TRP A 159 -10.68 -2.20 -9.55
CA TRP A 159 -12.09 -2.30 -9.92
C TRP A 159 -12.64 -0.95 -10.34
N ILE A 160 -12.41 0.10 -9.54
CA ILE A 160 -12.88 1.46 -9.85
C ILE A 160 -12.20 2.02 -11.09
N SER A 161 -10.87 1.89 -11.19
CA SER A 161 -10.09 2.42 -12.32
C SER A 161 -10.47 1.79 -13.67
N LEU A 162 -10.91 0.53 -13.68
CA LEU A 162 -11.43 -0.13 -14.88
C LEU A 162 -12.88 0.20 -15.17
N SER A 163 -13.68 0.58 -14.15
CA SER A 163 -15.09 0.91 -14.30
C SER A 163 -15.33 2.35 -14.77
N VAL A 164 -14.37 3.26 -14.52
CA VAL A 164 -14.54 4.69 -14.77
C VAL A 164 -13.55 5.15 -15.83
N LYS A 165 -14.05 5.83 -16.88
CA LYS A 165 -13.20 6.39 -17.95
C LYS A 165 -12.29 7.51 -17.46
N ASN A 166 -12.79 8.34 -16.53
CA ASN A 166 -12.01 9.45 -15.98
C ASN A 166 -11.13 8.98 -14.82
N GLN A 167 -9.85 8.79 -15.10
CA GLN A 167 -8.87 8.34 -14.10
C GLN A 167 -8.65 9.33 -12.94
N ALA A 168 -9.03 10.61 -13.10
CA ALA A 168 -8.97 11.56 -12.00
C ALA A 168 -9.88 11.15 -10.84
N PHE A 169 -11.04 10.54 -11.12
CA PHE A 169 -11.93 10.01 -10.08
C PHE A 169 -11.26 8.87 -9.28
N ALA A 170 -10.64 7.93 -9.98
CA ALA A 170 -9.92 6.83 -9.32
C ALA A 170 -8.74 7.33 -8.47
N LEU A 171 -7.99 8.32 -8.97
CA LEU A 171 -6.91 8.97 -8.23
C LEU A 171 -7.43 9.72 -6.99
N SER A 172 -8.52 10.48 -7.12
CA SER A 172 -9.14 11.20 -6.00
C SER A 172 -9.56 10.26 -4.87
N LEU A 173 -10.09 9.07 -5.20
CA LEU A 173 -10.41 8.06 -4.20
C LEU A 173 -9.17 7.59 -3.43
N GLY A 174 -8.05 7.36 -4.13
CA GLY A 174 -6.80 7.01 -3.49
C GLY A 174 -6.26 8.11 -2.57
N MET A 175 -6.40 9.37 -2.98
CA MET A 175 -6.02 10.53 -2.15
C MET A 175 -6.90 10.63 -0.90
N ILE A 176 -8.22 10.58 -1.06
CA ILE A 176 -9.18 10.59 0.06
C ILE A 176 -8.89 9.43 1.01
N GLY A 177 -8.68 8.23 0.46
CA GLY A 177 -8.32 7.05 1.23
C GLY A 177 -7.01 7.23 2.01
N GLY A 178 -6.01 7.85 1.41
CA GLY A 178 -4.76 8.19 2.08
C GLY A 178 -4.96 9.15 3.26
N PHE A 179 -5.75 10.20 3.10
CA PHE A 179 -6.08 11.11 4.20
C PHE A 179 -6.86 10.40 5.32
N ILE A 180 -7.81 9.52 4.98
CA ILE A 180 -8.52 8.70 5.97
C ILE A 180 -7.54 7.77 6.69
N GLY A 181 -6.62 7.13 5.97
CA GLY A 181 -5.60 6.24 6.54
C GLY A 181 -4.66 6.97 7.51
N MET A 182 -4.21 8.17 7.15
CA MET A 182 -3.38 9.02 8.02
C MET A 182 -4.15 9.47 9.27
N ALA A 183 -5.43 9.79 9.15
CA ALA A 183 -6.28 10.21 10.26
C ALA A 183 -6.84 9.04 11.07
N ALA A 184 -6.57 7.80 10.70
CA ALA A 184 -7.20 6.61 11.26
C ALA A 184 -6.97 6.45 12.76
N ASP A 185 -5.81 6.86 13.26
CA ASP A 185 -5.45 6.74 14.68
C ASP A 185 -6.24 7.69 15.58
N PHE A 186 -6.87 8.73 15.02
CA PHE A 186 -7.76 9.64 15.75
C PHE A 186 -9.20 9.13 15.85
N PHE A 187 -9.57 8.08 15.12
CA PHE A 187 -10.92 7.53 15.14
C PHE A 187 -11.09 6.51 16.27
N PRO A 188 -12.29 6.43 16.87
CA PRO A 188 -12.64 5.33 17.77
C PRO A 188 -12.45 3.97 17.08
N ALA A 189 -12.02 2.96 17.83
CA ALA A 189 -11.68 1.64 17.29
C ALA A 189 -12.79 1.00 16.42
N GLY A 190 -14.06 1.19 16.77
CA GLY A 190 -15.19 0.70 15.98
C GLY A 190 -15.31 1.38 14.61
N VAL A 191 -15.08 2.70 14.55
CA VAL A 191 -15.12 3.49 13.30
C VAL A 191 -13.90 3.17 12.44
N ARG A 192 -12.73 3.08 13.06
CA ARG A 192 -11.47 2.76 12.37
C ARG A 192 -11.57 1.46 11.58
N ARG A 193 -12.18 0.42 12.13
CA ARG A 193 -12.33 -0.90 11.48
C ARG A 193 -13.18 -0.87 10.20
N LEU A 194 -13.97 0.17 9.96
CA LEU A 194 -14.78 0.29 8.74
C LEU A 194 -13.97 0.72 7.52
N PHE A 195 -12.82 1.35 7.73
CA PHE A 195 -12.00 1.88 6.66
C PHE A 195 -10.84 0.95 6.33
N ILE A 196 -10.74 0.49 5.10
CA ILE A 196 -9.65 -0.40 4.66
C ILE A 196 -8.27 0.26 4.77
N TRP A 197 -8.20 1.57 4.61
CA TRP A 197 -6.95 2.34 4.68
C TRP A 197 -6.36 2.43 6.10
N SER A 198 -7.18 2.23 7.13
CA SER A 198 -6.74 2.24 8.54
C SER A 198 -5.94 0.99 8.93
N TYR A 199 -5.97 -0.05 8.10
CA TYR A 199 -5.30 -1.31 8.43
C TYR A 199 -3.78 -1.25 8.27
N TYR A 200 -3.20 -0.18 7.71
CA TYR A 200 -1.74 0.02 7.74
C TYR A 200 -1.21 0.16 9.16
N THR A 201 -1.93 0.88 10.03
CA THR A 201 -1.61 0.96 11.47
C THR A 201 -2.25 -0.20 12.24
N GLY A 202 -3.45 -0.63 11.85
CA GLY A 202 -4.17 -1.73 12.50
C GLY A 202 -3.49 -3.10 12.40
N LEU A 203 -2.78 -3.37 11.30
CA LEU A 203 -1.96 -4.57 11.10
C LEU A 203 -0.46 -4.31 11.29
N SER A 204 -0.09 -3.17 11.89
CA SER A 204 1.28 -2.94 12.32
C SER A 204 1.57 -3.73 13.60
N PRO A 205 2.77 -4.33 13.75
CA PRO A 205 3.18 -5.00 14.98
C PRO A 205 3.44 -4.02 16.12
N VAL A 206 3.51 -2.73 15.82
CA VAL A 206 3.73 -1.66 16.82
C VAL A 206 2.67 -0.59 16.62
N ILE A 207 2.12 -0.12 17.73
CA ILE A 207 1.14 0.98 17.78
C ILE A 207 1.54 2.05 18.77
N TYR A 208 1.04 3.27 18.56
CA TYR A 208 1.12 4.33 19.56
C TYR A 208 0.18 4.03 20.72
N GLN A 209 0.68 4.18 21.94
CA GLN A 209 -0.12 4.17 23.15
C GLN A 209 -0.02 5.55 23.79
N TYR A 210 -1.11 6.31 23.73
CA TYR A 210 -1.18 7.62 24.34
C TYR A 210 -1.52 7.46 25.82
N SER A 211 -0.62 7.88 26.71
CA SER A 211 -0.88 8.08 28.14
C SER A 211 -0.98 9.56 28.44
N ASN A 212 -1.52 9.97 29.61
CA ASN A 212 -1.77 11.38 29.94
C ASN A 212 -0.53 12.29 29.90
N LEU A 213 0.69 11.72 29.91
CA LEU A 213 1.95 12.46 30.02
C LEU A 213 3.04 11.98 29.04
N SER A 214 2.84 10.86 28.34
CA SER A 214 3.84 10.29 27.44
C SER A 214 3.18 9.59 26.23
N VAL A 215 3.95 9.52 25.16
CA VAL A 215 3.63 8.68 24.00
C VAL A 215 4.55 7.48 24.06
N ASP A 216 3.98 6.33 24.35
CA ASP A 216 4.68 5.05 24.44
C ASP A 216 4.42 4.20 23.19
N TYR A 217 5.27 3.20 22.99
CA TYR A 217 5.14 2.24 21.90
C TYR A 217 4.77 0.89 22.44
N ARG A 218 3.71 0.30 21.91
CA ARG A 218 3.28 -1.03 22.31
C ARG A 218 3.44 -2.01 21.18
N VAL A 219 4.22 -3.05 21.42
CA VAL A 219 4.29 -4.22 20.53
C VAL A 219 3.02 -5.04 20.71
N GLN A 220 2.36 -5.38 19.63
CA GLN A 220 1.17 -6.20 19.62
C GLN A 220 1.30 -7.34 18.59
N PRO A 221 0.78 -8.53 18.87
CA PRO A 221 0.65 -9.56 17.85
C PRO A 221 -0.36 -9.11 16.79
N LEU A 222 -0.18 -9.56 15.54
CA LEU A 222 -1.17 -9.33 14.50
C LEU A 222 -2.50 -9.95 14.92
N GLU A 223 -3.55 -9.14 14.96
CA GLU A 223 -4.90 -9.59 15.31
C GLU A 223 -5.43 -10.54 14.22
N THR A 224 -5.67 -11.81 14.58
CA THR A 224 -6.14 -12.84 13.63
C THR A 224 -7.47 -12.47 12.98
N GLY A 225 -8.36 -11.79 13.73
CA GLY A 225 -9.63 -11.28 13.20
C GLY A 225 -9.44 -10.27 12.08
N SER A 226 -8.52 -9.33 12.25
CA SER A 226 -8.18 -8.33 11.24
C SER A 226 -7.51 -8.96 10.00
N LEU A 227 -6.64 -9.94 10.20
CA LEU A 227 -6.03 -10.71 9.10
C LEU A 227 -7.08 -11.47 8.29
N ALA A 228 -8.00 -12.17 8.97
CA ALA A 228 -9.09 -12.90 8.33
C ALA A 228 -10.03 -11.95 7.57
N PHE A 229 -10.43 -10.85 8.20
CA PHE A 229 -11.27 -9.83 7.58
C PHE A 229 -10.65 -9.28 6.29
N MET A 230 -9.38 -8.87 6.33
CA MET A 230 -8.68 -8.34 5.15
C MET A 230 -8.54 -9.38 4.06
N SER A 231 -8.26 -10.65 4.40
CA SER A 231 -8.17 -11.73 3.44
C SER A 231 -9.50 -11.99 2.72
N ILE A 232 -10.61 -12.01 3.48
CA ILE A 232 -11.96 -12.14 2.93
C ILE A 232 -12.30 -10.94 2.05
N LEU A 233 -11.99 -9.72 2.49
CA LEU A 233 -12.24 -8.50 1.75
C LEU A 233 -11.50 -8.47 0.41
N ILE A 234 -10.23 -8.92 0.37
CA ILE A 234 -9.47 -9.07 -0.88
C ILE A 234 -10.21 -9.99 -1.86
N ILE A 235 -10.66 -11.16 -1.38
CA ILE A 235 -11.39 -12.12 -2.23
C ILE A 235 -12.67 -11.50 -2.77
N ILE A 236 -13.44 -10.83 -1.92
CA ILE A 236 -14.70 -10.17 -2.32
C ILE A 236 -14.45 -9.08 -3.36
N LEU A 237 -13.55 -8.14 -3.07
CA LEU A 237 -13.26 -7.02 -3.98
C LEU A 237 -12.69 -7.49 -5.30
N PHE A 238 -11.76 -8.44 -5.26
CA PHE A 238 -11.14 -8.98 -6.45
C PHE A 238 -12.15 -9.75 -7.32
N THR A 239 -12.95 -10.63 -6.73
CA THR A 239 -13.95 -11.43 -7.47
C THR A 239 -15.06 -10.56 -8.04
N ALA A 240 -15.58 -9.61 -7.26
CA ALA A 240 -16.59 -8.66 -7.70
C ALA A 240 -16.08 -7.81 -8.87
N GLY A 241 -14.85 -7.25 -8.74
CA GLY A 241 -14.24 -6.46 -9.80
C GLY A 241 -13.96 -7.28 -11.07
N CYS A 242 -13.44 -8.49 -10.93
CA CYS A 242 -13.19 -9.40 -12.05
C CYS A 242 -14.49 -9.78 -12.78
N PHE A 243 -15.55 -10.08 -12.02
CA PHE A 243 -16.86 -10.40 -12.58
C PHE A 243 -17.49 -9.21 -13.30
N HIS A 244 -17.49 -8.03 -12.68
CA HIS A 244 -17.99 -6.80 -13.28
C HIS A 244 -17.27 -6.47 -14.59
N PHE A 245 -15.91 -6.49 -14.56
CA PHE A 245 -15.08 -6.24 -15.74
C PHE A 245 -15.32 -7.25 -16.88
N SER A 246 -15.56 -8.52 -16.54
CA SER A 246 -15.81 -9.58 -17.54
C SER A 246 -17.13 -9.40 -18.29
N ARG A 247 -18.11 -8.72 -17.67
CA ARG A 247 -19.46 -8.48 -18.22
C ARG A 247 -19.65 -7.11 -18.86
N GLN A 248 -18.69 -6.20 -18.73
CA GLN A 248 -18.78 -4.89 -19.38
C GLN A 248 -18.86 -5.05 -20.91
N GLU A 249 -19.86 -4.43 -21.52
CA GLU A 249 -19.91 -4.23 -22.97
C GLU A 249 -18.94 -3.11 -23.33
N ILE A 250 -17.99 -3.40 -24.22
CA ILE A 250 -16.91 -2.50 -24.65
C ILE A 250 -17.13 -2.13 -26.11
#